data_c8c80f12d0a3c2f3d51681a1544d2a6d
#
_entry.id   c8c80f12d0a3c2f3d51681a1544d2a6d
#
_cell.length_a   1.000
_cell.length_b   1.000
_cell.length_c   1.000
_cell.angle_alpha   90.00
_cell.angle_beta   90.00
_cell.angle_gamma   90.00
#
_symmetry.space_group_name_H-M   'P 1'
#
loop_
_entity.id
_entity.type
_entity.pdbx_description
1 polymer ?
#
loop_
_entity_poly.entity_id
_entity_poly.type
_entity_poly.pdbx_seq_one_letter_code
_entity_poly.pdbx_strand_id
1 'polypeptide(L)'
;MIEFKGIGKSYLTGGQSVDALKGVDGQIQRGEMVALCGPSGSGKSTLLNILGLLDMDYQGEINIDGKAYPTEQIAAARFRRGSLGFVFQRFNLVPVMTALENVAYPLMLNQCSKQEQQTRAQEMLERVGLGDYVHHRPDNLSGGQQQRVAIARALIHNPSLVIADEPTASLDSHTANLVIDIMKELGHEMGTTFIVATHDPRMAQRCDRVIELIDGQLAPQATATEAISWAS
;
A
#
# COMPACT_ATOMS: atom_id res chain seq x y z
N MET A 1 9.64 -12.20 1.50
CA MET A 1 8.48 -12.95 2.04
C MET A 1 8.03 -12.27 3.32
N ILE A 2 6.74 -12.05 3.47
CA ILE A 2 6.12 -11.46 4.67
C ILE A 2 5.33 -12.56 5.34
N GLU A 3 5.56 -12.77 6.62
CA GLU A 3 4.84 -13.73 7.46
C GLU A 3 4.26 -13.00 8.67
N PHE A 4 3.02 -13.26 8.99
CA PHE A 4 2.38 -12.74 10.19
C PHE A 4 1.57 -13.84 10.87
N LYS A 5 1.65 -13.90 12.20
CA LYS A 5 1.07 -14.98 13.02
C LYS A 5 0.37 -14.42 14.24
N GLY A 6 -0.85 -14.86 14.46
CA GLY A 6 -1.65 -14.51 15.63
C GLY A 6 -1.97 -13.02 15.75
N ILE A 7 -2.08 -12.28 14.63
CA ILE A 7 -2.32 -10.83 14.67
C ILE A 7 -3.70 -10.57 15.26
N GLY A 8 -3.69 -9.98 16.46
CA GLY A 8 -4.88 -9.56 17.18
C GLY A 8 -4.87 -8.07 17.45
N LYS A 9 -6.03 -7.41 17.34
CA LYS A 9 -6.19 -5.99 17.66
C LYS A 9 -7.60 -5.71 18.15
N SER A 10 -7.71 -5.03 19.30
CA SER A 10 -8.98 -4.58 19.84
C SER A 10 -8.94 -3.06 20.04
N TYR A 11 -10.08 -2.42 19.83
CA TYR A 11 -10.30 -1.00 20.10
C TYR A 11 -11.33 -0.80 21.19
N LEU A 12 -11.15 0.20 22.04
CA LEU A 12 -12.15 0.64 23.01
C LEU A 12 -13.08 1.66 22.34
N THR A 13 -14.34 1.29 22.16
CA THR A 13 -15.34 2.18 21.55
C THR A 13 -16.54 2.26 22.51
N GLY A 14 -16.84 3.45 23.04
CA GLY A 14 -17.99 3.64 23.94
C GLY A 14 -17.93 2.80 25.23
N GLY A 15 -16.72 2.44 25.71
CA GLY A 15 -16.55 1.59 26.90
C GLY A 15 -16.64 0.08 26.65
N GLN A 16 -16.86 -0.33 25.41
CA GLN A 16 -16.84 -1.75 25.00
C GLN A 16 -15.58 -2.04 24.17
N SER A 17 -15.00 -3.23 24.37
CA SER A 17 -13.91 -3.73 23.54
C SER A 17 -14.48 -4.34 22.28
N VAL A 18 -13.99 -3.88 21.12
CA VAL A 18 -14.33 -4.43 19.80
C VAL A 18 -13.07 -5.01 19.17
N ASP A 19 -13.09 -6.32 18.90
CA ASP A 19 -11.98 -7.02 18.26
C ASP A 19 -12.03 -6.77 16.75
N ALA A 20 -11.10 -5.94 16.28
CA ALA A 20 -10.93 -5.65 14.85
C ALA A 20 -10.16 -6.77 14.12
N LEU A 21 -9.23 -7.45 14.82
CA LEU A 21 -8.52 -8.63 14.30
C LEU A 21 -8.46 -9.70 15.39
N LYS A 22 -8.65 -10.98 15.00
CA LYS A 22 -8.83 -12.12 15.90
C LYS A 22 -7.86 -13.24 15.58
N GLY A 23 -6.56 -13.03 15.83
CA GLY A 23 -5.54 -14.04 15.61
C GLY A 23 -5.33 -14.37 14.12
N VAL A 24 -5.04 -13.36 13.32
CA VAL A 24 -4.88 -13.48 11.86
C VAL A 24 -3.50 -14.03 11.54
N ASP A 25 -3.45 -15.14 10.79
CA ASP A 25 -2.22 -15.75 10.27
C ASP A 25 -2.17 -15.61 8.75
N GLY A 26 -1.01 -15.28 8.21
CA GLY A 26 -0.85 -15.16 6.76
C GLY A 26 0.59 -15.11 6.29
N GLN A 27 0.75 -15.32 4.98
CA GLN A 27 2.04 -15.31 4.30
C GLN A 27 1.88 -14.69 2.93
N ILE A 28 2.80 -13.80 2.54
CA ILE A 28 2.84 -13.15 1.23
C ILE A 28 4.23 -13.33 0.64
N GLN A 29 4.28 -13.82 -0.60
CA GLN A 29 5.54 -14.05 -1.29
C GLN A 29 6.17 -12.73 -1.74
N ARG A 30 7.49 -12.74 -1.89
CA ARG A 30 8.20 -11.56 -2.40
C ARG A 30 7.81 -11.29 -3.85
N GLY A 31 7.53 -10.03 -4.17
CA GLY A 31 7.11 -9.59 -5.50
C GLY A 31 5.65 -9.94 -5.84
N GLU A 32 4.90 -10.55 -4.91
CA GLU A 32 3.49 -10.87 -5.08
C GLU A 32 2.63 -9.61 -4.89
N MET A 33 1.62 -9.44 -5.75
CA MET A 33 0.56 -8.44 -5.56
C MET A 33 -0.68 -9.13 -5.01
N VAL A 34 -1.01 -8.86 -3.75
CA VAL A 34 -2.14 -9.49 -3.05
C VAL A 34 -3.27 -8.48 -2.84
N ALA A 35 -4.48 -8.84 -3.26
CA ALA A 35 -5.69 -8.12 -2.90
C ALA A 35 -6.20 -8.59 -1.53
N LEU A 36 -6.42 -7.66 -0.62
CA LEU A 36 -7.10 -7.87 0.65
C LEU A 36 -8.54 -7.37 0.52
N CYS A 37 -9.47 -8.30 0.36
CA CYS A 37 -10.89 -8.04 0.14
C CYS A 37 -11.71 -8.30 1.42
N GLY A 38 -12.96 -7.86 1.42
CA GLY A 38 -13.92 -8.09 2.52
C GLY A 38 -14.84 -6.90 2.75
N PRO A 39 -15.92 -7.07 3.51
CA PRO A 39 -16.90 -6.02 3.76
C PRO A 39 -16.32 -4.83 4.54
N SER A 40 -17.03 -3.70 4.55
CA SER A 40 -16.64 -2.57 5.39
C SER A 40 -16.65 -2.96 6.86
N GLY A 41 -15.62 -2.52 7.61
CA GLY A 41 -15.47 -2.88 9.02
C GLY A 41 -14.86 -4.26 9.29
N SER A 42 -14.48 -5.05 8.29
CA SER A 42 -13.88 -6.38 8.48
C SER A 42 -12.47 -6.37 9.07
N GLY A 43 -11.81 -5.20 9.21
CA GLY A 43 -10.47 -5.08 9.77
C GLY A 43 -9.35 -4.83 8.74
N LYS A 44 -9.66 -4.66 7.45
CA LYS A 44 -8.64 -4.46 6.38
C LYS A 44 -7.68 -3.32 6.68
N SER A 45 -8.18 -2.12 6.92
CA SER A 45 -7.34 -0.95 7.20
C SER A 45 -6.55 -1.13 8.51
N THR A 46 -7.10 -1.84 9.50
CA THR A 46 -6.38 -2.21 10.74
C THR A 46 -5.20 -3.12 10.41
N LEU A 47 -5.41 -4.17 9.63
CA LEU A 47 -4.33 -5.07 9.21
C LEU A 47 -3.27 -4.34 8.38
N LEU A 48 -3.69 -3.49 7.43
CA LEU A 48 -2.76 -2.67 6.64
C LEU A 48 -1.93 -1.71 7.51
N ASN A 49 -2.55 -1.07 8.50
CA ASN A 49 -1.84 -0.17 9.42
C ASN A 49 -0.80 -0.91 10.26
N ILE A 50 -1.11 -2.13 10.70
CA ILE A 50 -0.17 -2.99 11.45
C ILE A 50 0.98 -3.44 10.52
N LEU A 51 0.67 -3.99 9.35
CA LEU A 51 1.68 -4.40 8.36
C LEU A 51 2.51 -3.21 7.84
N GLY A 52 1.95 -2.00 7.87
CA GLY A 52 2.63 -0.75 7.55
C GLY A 52 3.43 -0.15 8.70
N LEU A 53 3.45 -0.76 9.90
CA LEU A 53 4.04 -0.19 11.11
C LEU A 53 3.46 1.20 11.47
N LEU A 54 2.24 1.51 11.06
CA LEU A 54 1.51 2.73 11.45
C LEU A 54 0.79 2.54 12.77
N ASP A 55 0.35 1.30 13.07
CA ASP A 55 -0.14 0.88 14.38
C ASP A 55 0.79 -0.21 14.92
N MET A 56 1.41 0.04 16.06
CA MET A 56 2.36 -0.87 16.71
C MET A 56 1.77 -1.54 17.96
N ASP A 57 0.54 -1.20 18.33
CA ASP A 57 -0.18 -1.79 19.45
C ASP A 57 -1.05 -2.95 18.95
N TYR A 58 -0.46 -4.13 18.81
CA TYR A 58 -1.12 -5.36 18.37
C TYR A 58 -0.53 -6.59 19.08
N GLN A 59 -1.25 -7.69 19.03
CA GLN A 59 -0.78 -9.02 19.46
C GLN A 59 -0.27 -9.80 18.25
N GLY A 60 0.63 -10.74 18.48
CA GLY A 60 1.19 -11.59 17.43
C GLY A 60 2.57 -11.17 16.97
N GLU A 61 3.02 -11.77 15.88
CA GLU A 61 4.36 -11.59 15.33
C GLU A 61 4.32 -11.32 13.83
N ILE A 62 5.21 -10.45 13.36
CA ILE A 62 5.39 -10.15 11.93
C ILE A 62 6.87 -10.28 11.59
N ASN A 63 7.16 -10.98 10.51
CA ASN A 63 8.49 -11.11 9.93
C ASN A 63 8.48 -10.67 8.47
N ILE A 64 9.52 -9.97 8.06
CA ILE A 64 9.77 -9.65 6.66
C ILE A 64 11.17 -10.14 6.28
N ASP A 65 11.26 -10.97 5.26
CA ASP A 65 12.49 -11.64 4.82
C ASP A 65 13.28 -12.31 5.99
N GLY A 66 12.54 -12.97 6.89
CA GLY A 66 13.10 -13.68 8.06
C GLY A 66 13.55 -12.78 9.21
N LYS A 67 13.29 -11.48 9.15
CA LYS A 67 13.60 -10.53 10.23
C LYS A 67 12.31 -10.08 10.90
N ALA A 68 12.27 -10.15 12.22
CA ALA A 68 11.15 -9.64 13.00
C ALA A 68 10.97 -8.12 12.80
N TYR A 69 9.72 -7.67 12.81
CA TYR A 69 9.41 -6.25 12.78
C TYR A 69 9.97 -5.52 14.00
N PRO A 70 10.42 -4.28 13.83
CA PRO A 70 10.90 -3.47 14.94
C PRO A 70 9.75 -3.14 15.91
N THR A 71 10.02 -3.29 17.21
CA THR A 71 9.07 -2.98 18.29
C THR A 71 9.22 -1.55 18.84
N GLU A 72 10.35 -0.88 18.55
CA GLU A 72 10.61 0.48 18.99
C GLU A 72 10.20 1.50 17.93
N GLN A 73 9.60 2.63 18.33
CA GLN A 73 9.09 3.65 17.39
C GLN A 73 10.15 4.21 16.45
N ILE A 74 11.38 4.49 16.95
CA ILE A 74 12.47 5.03 16.14
C ILE A 74 12.93 4.00 15.12
N ALA A 75 13.07 2.74 15.53
CA ALA A 75 13.44 1.65 14.63
C ALA A 75 12.36 1.40 13.57
N ALA A 76 11.07 1.43 13.97
CA ALA A 76 9.92 1.32 13.06
C ALA A 76 9.87 2.46 12.04
N ALA A 77 10.11 3.72 12.48
CA ALA A 77 10.16 4.86 11.57
C ALA A 77 11.32 4.74 10.56
N ARG A 78 12.47 4.24 10.99
CA ARG A 78 13.60 3.96 10.10
C ARG A 78 13.29 2.85 9.10
N PHE A 79 12.62 1.78 9.56
CA PHE A 79 12.21 0.68 8.71
C PHE A 79 11.18 1.13 7.67
N ARG A 80 10.13 1.89 8.07
CA ARG A 80 9.14 2.47 7.14
C ARG A 80 9.83 3.29 6.06
N ARG A 81 10.73 4.19 6.45
CA ARG A 81 11.45 5.08 5.54
C ARG A 81 12.27 4.33 4.48
N GLY A 82 12.88 3.20 4.84
CA GLY A 82 13.77 2.46 3.95
C GLY A 82 13.11 1.33 3.17
N SER A 83 12.03 0.74 3.70
CA SER A 83 11.52 -0.54 3.21
C SER A 83 10.04 -0.54 2.84
N LEU A 84 9.27 0.48 3.25
CA LEU A 84 7.82 0.51 3.01
C LEU A 84 7.41 1.69 2.13
N GLY A 85 6.48 1.43 1.19
CA GLY A 85 5.79 2.44 0.42
C GLY A 85 4.30 2.48 0.81
N PHE A 86 3.64 3.62 0.59
CA PHE A 86 2.22 3.80 0.90
C PHE A 86 1.49 4.49 -0.24
N VAL A 87 0.34 3.92 -0.61
CA VAL A 87 -0.61 4.48 -1.56
C VAL A 87 -1.97 4.58 -0.87
N PHE A 88 -2.56 5.75 -0.82
CA PHE A 88 -3.83 6.02 -0.12
C PHE A 88 -4.92 6.43 -1.09
N GLN A 89 -6.16 6.21 -0.70
CA GLN A 89 -7.35 6.62 -1.46
C GLN A 89 -7.39 8.13 -1.76
N ARG A 90 -6.94 8.97 -0.82
CA ARG A 90 -6.90 10.45 -0.96
C ARG A 90 -5.53 10.97 -1.38
N PHE A 91 -4.69 10.13 -1.99
CA PHE A 91 -3.36 10.43 -2.53
C PHE A 91 -2.34 10.88 -1.46
N ASN A 92 -2.73 11.64 -0.46
CA ASN A 92 -1.89 12.18 0.62
C ASN A 92 -0.60 12.86 0.11
N LEU A 93 -0.73 13.61 -0.98
CA LEU A 93 0.36 14.44 -1.50
C LEU A 93 0.56 15.66 -0.60
N VAL A 94 1.80 16.15 -0.53
CA VAL A 94 2.11 17.39 0.17
C VAL A 94 1.70 18.57 -0.73
N PRO A 95 0.69 19.37 -0.36
CA PRO A 95 0.06 20.32 -1.29
C PRO A 95 0.99 21.45 -1.79
N VAL A 96 1.96 21.83 -0.95
CA VAL A 96 2.92 22.90 -1.27
C VAL A 96 4.08 22.45 -2.15
N MET A 97 4.26 21.14 -2.31
CA MET A 97 5.29 20.50 -3.13
C MET A 97 4.78 20.24 -4.55
N THR A 98 5.65 20.35 -5.54
CA THR A 98 5.42 19.90 -6.91
C THR A 98 5.33 18.37 -6.99
N ALA A 99 4.93 17.82 -8.15
CA ALA A 99 4.95 16.38 -8.40
C ALA A 99 6.37 15.81 -8.21
N LEU A 100 7.39 16.50 -8.76
CA LEU A 100 8.79 16.13 -8.61
C LEU A 100 9.21 16.06 -7.13
N GLU A 101 8.90 17.09 -6.36
CA GLU A 101 9.26 17.17 -4.95
C GLU A 101 8.51 16.12 -4.11
N ASN A 102 7.22 15.86 -4.40
CA ASN A 102 6.47 14.77 -3.76
C ASN A 102 7.12 13.41 -4.01
N VAL A 103 7.51 13.13 -5.25
CA VAL A 103 8.17 11.84 -5.61
C VAL A 103 9.57 11.77 -5.01
N ALA A 104 10.33 12.86 -5.01
CA ALA A 104 11.68 12.91 -4.44
C ALA A 104 11.72 12.82 -2.91
N TYR A 105 10.59 13.10 -2.23
CA TYR A 105 10.54 13.21 -0.77
C TYR A 105 11.08 11.98 0.00
N PRO A 106 10.76 10.72 -0.37
CA PRO A 106 11.36 9.55 0.28
C PRO A 106 12.89 9.47 0.10
N LEU A 107 13.42 9.89 -1.04
CA LEU A 107 14.87 9.92 -1.26
C LEU A 107 15.54 10.98 -0.39
N MET A 108 14.91 12.14 -0.21
CA MET A 108 15.37 13.17 0.71
C MET A 108 15.46 12.65 2.15
N LEU A 109 14.42 11.94 2.60
CA LEU A 109 14.41 11.32 3.94
C LEU A 109 15.51 10.24 4.08
N ASN A 110 15.88 9.57 3.01
CA ASN A 110 16.98 8.59 2.95
C ASN A 110 18.35 9.22 2.68
N GLN A 111 18.47 10.57 2.75
CA GLN A 111 19.71 11.32 2.62
C GLN A 111 20.42 11.17 1.26
N CYS A 112 19.70 10.86 0.20
CA CYS A 112 20.23 10.89 -1.16
C CYS A 112 20.65 12.32 -1.55
N SER A 113 21.62 12.45 -2.45
CA SER A 113 22.04 13.75 -2.96
C SER A 113 20.91 14.45 -3.72
N LYS A 114 20.91 15.79 -3.75
CA LYS A 114 19.89 16.56 -4.49
C LYS A 114 19.84 16.19 -5.97
N GLN A 115 20.97 15.94 -6.58
CA GLN A 115 21.05 15.53 -7.98
C GLN A 115 20.38 14.17 -8.19
N GLU A 116 20.69 13.19 -7.34
CA GLU A 116 20.06 11.86 -7.38
C GLU A 116 18.55 11.94 -7.18
N GLN A 117 18.10 12.75 -6.20
CA GLN A 117 16.67 12.98 -5.95
C GLN A 117 15.97 13.49 -7.21
N GLN A 118 16.52 14.51 -7.87
CA GLN A 118 15.94 15.09 -9.07
C GLN A 118 15.92 14.12 -10.25
N THR A 119 17.05 13.48 -10.54
CA THR A 119 17.16 12.54 -11.67
C THR A 119 16.20 11.38 -11.53
N ARG A 120 16.23 10.69 -10.37
CA ARG A 120 15.36 9.52 -10.14
C ARG A 120 13.87 9.88 -10.08
N ALA A 121 13.54 11.04 -9.50
CA ALA A 121 12.14 11.48 -9.46
C ALA A 121 11.62 11.88 -10.85
N GLN A 122 12.45 12.51 -11.69
CA GLN A 122 12.11 12.81 -13.07
C GLN A 122 11.85 11.51 -13.86
N GLU A 123 12.79 10.56 -13.83
CA GLU A 123 12.67 9.27 -14.50
C GLU A 123 11.42 8.50 -14.05
N MET A 124 11.12 8.50 -12.74
CA MET A 124 9.95 7.82 -12.21
C MET A 124 8.64 8.50 -12.66
N LEU A 125 8.59 9.83 -12.73
CA LEU A 125 7.44 10.56 -13.26
C LEU A 125 7.22 10.29 -14.76
N GLU A 126 8.28 10.16 -15.54
CA GLU A 126 8.20 9.76 -16.95
C GLU A 126 7.62 8.35 -17.09
N ARG A 127 8.04 7.40 -16.24
CA ARG A 127 7.53 6.02 -16.22
C ARG A 127 6.04 5.94 -15.90
N VAL A 128 5.52 6.83 -15.04
CA VAL A 128 4.07 6.90 -14.77
C VAL A 128 3.32 7.83 -15.72
N GLY A 129 3.95 8.28 -16.83
CA GLY A 129 3.35 9.12 -17.85
C GLY A 129 3.05 10.55 -17.39
N LEU A 130 3.93 11.12 -16.54
CA LEU A 130 3.79 12.46 -15.98
C LEU A 130 5.02 13.35 -16.21
N GLY A 131 5.84 13.06 -17.23
CA GLY A 131 7.04 13.84 -17.56
C GLY A 131 6.76 15.32 -17.80
N ASP A 132 5.63 15.68 -18.42
CA ASP A 132 5.23 17.07 -18.66
C ASP A 132 4.66 17.79 -17.42
N TYR A 133 4.40 17.04 -16.33
CA TYR A 133 3.72 17.54 -15.13
C TYR A 133 4.64 17.69 -13.91
N VAL A 134 5.94 17.53 -14.06
CA VAL A 134 6.93 17.50 -12.98
C VAL A 134 6.88 18.71 -12.05
N HIS A 135 6.59 19.90 -12.60
CA HIS A 135 6.52 21.16 -11.86
C HIS A 135 5.11 21.52 -11.38
N HIS A 136 4.11 20.71 -11.69
CA HIS A 136 2.74 20.95 -11.23
C HIS A 136 2.59 20.58 -9.75
N ARG A 137 1.80 21.39 -9.03
CA ARG A 137 1.36 21.09 -7.67
C ARG A 137 0.10 20.23 -7.68
N PRO A 138 -0.22 19.53 -6.59
CA PRO A 138 -1.39 18.65 -6.54
C PRO A 138 -2.71 19.28 -6.96
N ASP A 139 -2.95 20.53 -6.62
CA ASP A 139 -4.15 21.31 -7.01
C ASP A 139 -4.29 21.55 -8.52
N ASN A 140 -3.19 21.45 -9.27
CA ASN A 140 -3.16 21.56 -10.74
C ASN A 140 -3.10 20.18 -11.44
N LEU A 141 -3.36 19.08 -10.72
CA LEU A 141 -3.34 17.72 -11.23
C LEU A 141 -4.74 17.09 -11.09
N SER A 142 -5.17 16.34 -12.10
CA SER A 142 -6.37 15.51 -11.99
C SER A 142 -6.20 14.42 -10.92
N GLY A 143 -7.31 13.84 -10.42
CA GLY A 143 -7.25 12.75 -9.43
C GLY A 143 -6.37 11.58 -9.87
N GLY A 144 -6.49 11.16 -11.13
CA GLY A 144 -5.64 10.10 -11.67
C GLY A 144 -4.17 10.48 -11.81
N GLN A 145 -3.87 11.75 -12.11
CA GLN A 145 -2.49 12.24 -12.10
C GLN A 145 -1.93 12.27 -10.67
N GLN A 146 -2.71 12.74 -9.70
CA GLN A 146 -2.32 12.74 -8.29
C GLN A 146 -2.04 11.31 -7.79
N GLN A 147 -2.87 10.34 -8.17
CA GLN A 147 -2.66 8.93 -7.80
C GLN A 147 -1.39 8.37 -8.42
N ARG A 148 -1.09 8.70 -9.69
CA ARG A 148 0.17 8.27 -10.32
C ARG A 148 1.39 8.90 -9.66
N VAL A 149 1.32 10.17 -9.20
CA VAL A 149 2.36 10.78 -8.36
C VAL A 149 2.51 10.04 -7.03
N ALA A 150 1.41 9.65 -6.37
CA ALA A 150 1.44 8.90 -5.11
C ALA A 150 2.08 7.51 -5.28
N ILE A 151 1.80 6.82 -6.40
CA ILE A 151 2.42 5.53 -6.73
C ILE A 151 3.93 5.71 -6.99
N ALA A 152 4.31 6.70 -7.80
CA ALA A 152 5.70 7.02 -8.07
C ALA A 152 6.47 7.31 -6.76
N ARG A 153 5.87 8.10 -5.87
CA ARG A 153 6.42 8.39 -4.53
C ARG A 153 6.57 7.11 -3.69
N ALA A 154 5.59 6.23 -3.73
CA ALA A 154 5.63 4.98 -2.96
C ALA A 154 6.75 4.04 -3.42
N LEU A 155 7.13 4.07 -4.70
CA LEU A 155 8.09 3.15 -5.31
C LEU A 155 9.52 3.69 -5.44
N ILE A 156 9.72 5.02 -5.42
CA ILE A 156 10.99 5.67 -5.78
C ILE A 156 12.23 5.17 -4.99
N HIS A 157 12.05 4.74 -3.77
CA HIS A 157 13.12 4.27 -2.89
C HIS A 157 13.29 2.74 -2.89
N ASN A 158 12.68 2.03 -3.86
CA ASN A 158 12.72 0.57 -4.03
C ASN A 158 12.27 -0.18 -2.77
N PRO A 159 11.04 0.05 -2.27
CA PRO A 159 10.56 -0.58 -1.06
C PRO A 159 10.38 -2.10 -1.25
N SER A 160 10.56 -2.87 -0.17
CA SER A 160 10.24 -4.30 -0.16
C SER A 160 8.73 -4.57 -0.19
N LEU A 161 7.95 -3.64 0.38
CA LEU A 161 6.50 -3.74 0.50
C LEU A 161 5.84 -2.39 0.24
N VAL A 162 4.82 -2.38 -0.60
CA VAL A 162 3.88 -1.26 -0.74
C VAL A 162 2.52 -1.66 -0.17
N ILE A 163 2.01 -0.83 0.72
CA ILE A 163 0.66 -0.92 1.28
C ILE A 163 -0.22 0.07 0.55
N ALA A 164 -1.28 -0.42 -0.07
CA ALA A 164 -2.25 0.38 -0.80
C ALA A 164 -3.64 0.22 -0.18
N ASP A 165 -4.24 1.33 0.23
CA ASP A 165 -5.59 1.35 0.79
C ASP A 165 -6.53 2.05 -0.20
N GLU A 166 -7.40 1.26 -0.86
CA GLU A 166 -8.39 1.69 -1.85
C GLU A 166 -7.81 2.60 -2.95
N PRO A 167 -6.73 2.19 -3.65
CA PRO A 167 -5.98 3.08 -4.55
C PRO A 167 -6.76 3.56 -5.77
N THR A 168 -7.90 2.97 -6.09
CA THR A 168 -8.73 3.29 -7.26
C THR A 168 -10.09 3.88 -6.92
N ALA A 169 -10.47 3.93 -5.64
CA ALA A 169 -11.84 4.27 -5.22
C ALA A 169 -12.31 5.70 -5.61
N SER A 170 -11.37 6.63 -5.82
CA SER A 170 -11.67 8.02 -6.19
C SER A 170 -11.52 8.29 -7.70
N LEU A 171 -11.39 7.24 -8.53
CA LEU A 171 -11.05 7.35 -9.94
C LEU A 171 -12.19 6.83 -10.85
N ASP A 172 -12.32 7.42 -12.02
CA ASP A 172 -13.16 6.85 -13.08
C ASP A 172 -12.60 5.52 -13.59
N SER A 173 -13.42 4.74 -14.28
CA SER A 173 -13.07 3.37 -14.70
C SER A 173 -11.84 3.30 -15.63
N HIS A 174 -11.67 4.27 -16.53
CA HIS A 174 -10.53 4.29 -17.44
C HIS A 174 -9.23 4.59 -16.68
N THR A 175 -9.25 5.62 -15.86
CA THR A 175 -8.11 6.03 -15.03
C THR A 175 -7.75 4.95 -14.00
N ALA A 176 -8.74 4.29 -13.39
CA ALA A 176 -8.52 3.19 -12.48
C ALA A 176 -7.76 2.03 -13.15
N ASN A 177 -8.16 1.62 -14.35
CA ASN A 177 -7.45 0.58 -15.11
C ASN A 177 -5.99 0.96 -15.37
N LEU A 178 -5.73 2.19 -15.81
CA LEU A 178 -4.37 2.68 -16.03
C LEU A 178 -3.52 2.63 -14.75
N VAL A 179 -4.10 3.05 -13.62
CA VAL A 179 -3.43 3.02 -12.31
C VAL A 179 -3.09 1.59 -11.89
N ILE A 180 -4.01 0.65 -12.08
CA ILE A 180 -3.79 -0.77 -11.77
C ILE A 180 -2.65 -1.33 -12.63
N ASP A 181 -2.66 -1.04 -13.94
CA ASP A 181 -1.63 -1.51 -14.87
C ASP A 181 -0.24 -0.98 -14.47
N ILE A 182 -0.14 0.31 -14.16
CA ILE A 182 1.11 0.93 -13.68
C ILE A 182 1.59 0.26 -12.38
N MET A 183 0.71 0.03 -11.40
CA MET A 183 1.09 -0.63 -10.14
C MET A 183 1.62 -2.04 -10.39
N LYS A 184 0.96 -2.81 -11.26
CA LYS A 184 1.35 -4.18 -11.57
C LYS A 184 2.67 -4.23 -12.32
N GLU A 185 2.81 -3.43 -13.37
CA GLU A 185 4.03 -3.38 -14.21
C GLU A 185 5.25 -2.96 -13.38
N LEU A 186 5.16 -1.81 -12.69
CA LEU A 186 6.26 -1.32 -11.88
C LEU A 186 6.58 -2.22 -10.69
N GLY A 187 5.55 -2.80 -10.05
CA GLY A 187 5.72 -3.73 -8.95
C GLY A 187 6.50 -4.98 -9.36
N HIS A 188 6.12 -5.61 -10.46
CA HIS A 188 6.81 -6.80 -10.98
C HIS A 188 8.24 -6.48 -11.42
N GLU A 189 8.43 -5.38 -12.17
CA GLU A 189 9.75 -4.99 -12.64
C GLU A 189 10.73 -4.71 -11.49
N MET A 190 10.24 -4.05 -10.42
CA MET A 190 11.06 -3.71 -9.26
C MET A 190 11.14 -4.84 -8.22
N GLY A 191 10.40 -5.94 -8.40
CA GLY A 191 10.30 -7.03 -7.42
C GLY A 191 9.68 -6.59 -6.10
N THR A 192 8.85 -5.56 -6.12
CA THR A 192 8.15 -5.00 -4.96
C THR A 192 6.89 -5.80 -4.66
N THR A 193 6.71 -6.20 -3.39
CA THR A 193 5.47 -6.83 -2.91
C THR A 193 4.39 -5.78 -2.70
N PHE A 194 3.14 -6.09 -3.06
CA PHE A 194 1.99 -5.22 -2.81
C PHE A 194 0.93 -5.92 -1.95
N ILE A 195 0.40 -5.20 -0.98
CA ILE A 195 -0.84 -5.55 -0.29
C ILE A 195 -1.84 -4.43 -0.55
N VAL A 196 -2.93 -4.77 -1.23
CA VAL A 196 -3.91 -3.79 -1.71
C VAL A 196 -5.26 -4.09 -1.06
N ALA A 197 -5.70 -3.28 -0.09
CA ALA A 197 -7.09 -3.34 0.34
C ALA A 197 -7.97 -2.74 -0.75
N THR A 198 -8.97 -3.47 -1.18
CA THR A 198 -9.87 -3.01 -2.22
C THR A 198 -11.23 -3.71 -2.17
N HIS A 199 -12.26 -2.99 -2.60
CA HIS A 199 -13.57 -3.53 -2.97
C HIS A 199 -13.79 -3.46 -4.49
N ASP A 200 -12.81 -2.98 -5.26
CA ASP A 200 -12.86 -2.90 -6.72
C ASP A 200 -12.52 -4.26 -7.34
N PRO A 201 -13.48 -4.95 -8.00
CA PRO A 201 -13.23 -6.25 -8.60
C PRO A 201 -12.18 -6.20 -9.71
N ARG A 202 -12.02 -5.06 -10.39
CA ARG A 202 -10.99 -4.89 -11.44
C ARG A 202 -9.58 -4.97 -10.84
N MET A 203 -9.40 -4.37 -9.66
CA MET A 203 -8.14 -4.44 -8.92
C MET A 203 -7.88 -5.85 -8.40
N ALA A 204 -8.87 -6.48 -7.78
CA ALA A 204 -8.76 -7.84 -7.26
C ALA A 204 -8.41 -8.86 -8.34
N GLN A 205 -9.02 -8.77 -9.54
CA GLN A 205 -8.75 -9.66 -10.67
C GLN A 205 -7.34 -9.50 -11.25
N ARG A 206 -6.69 -8.37 -11.07
CA ARG A 206 -5.35 -8.10 -11.56
C ARG A 206 -4.24 -8.45 -10.57
N CYS A 207 -4.60 -8.68 -9.30
CA CYS A 207 -3.69 -9.21 -8.29
C CYS A 207 -3.38 -10.68 -8.53
N ASP A 208 -2.22 -11.13 -8.07
CA ASP A 208 -1.77 -12.51 -8.22
C ASP A 208 -2.58 -13.46 -7.31
N ARG A 209 -3.07 -12.93 -6.18
CA ARG A 209 -3.89 -13.65 -5.21
C ARG A 209 -4.86 -12.72 -4.48
N VAL A 210 -6.01 -13.26 -4.13
CA VAL A 210 -7.01 -12.60 -3.29
C VAL A 210 -7.03 -13.25 -1.91
N ILE A 211 -7.00 -12.44 -0.88
CA ILE A 211 -7.19 -12.85 0.52
C ILE A 211 -8.45 -12.14 1.01
N GLU A 212 -9.35 -12.89 1.62
CA GLU A 212 -10.60 -12.34 2.14
C GLU A 212 -10.55 -12.24 3.66
N LEU A 213 -10.85 -11.04 4.19
CA LEU A 213 -10.94 -10.77 5.62
C LEU A 213 -12.41 -10.54 5.99
N ILE A 214 -12.95 -11.37 6.88
CA ILE A 214 -14.34 -11.30 7.36
C ILE A 214 -14.31 -11.30 8.89
N ASP A 215 -14.98 -10.32 9.50
CA ASP A 215 -15.11 -10.21 10.97
C ASP A 215 -13.79 -10.37 11.75
N GLY A 216 -12.71 -9.82 11.20
CA GLY A 216 -11.38 -9.83 11.79
C GLY A 216 -10.61 -11.15 11.63
N GLN A 217 -11.05 -12.06 10.75
CA GLN A 217 -10.39 -13.33 10.46
C GLN A 217 -10.20 -13.51 8.96
N LEU A 218 -9.09 -14.18 8.55
CA LEU A 218 -8.96 -14.58 7.15
C LEU A 218 -9.90 -15.74 6.84
N ALA A 219 -10.65 -15.61 5.76
CA ALA A 219 -11.44 -16.72 5.24
C ALA A 219 -10.50 -17.86 4.78
N PRO A 220 -10.91 -19.15 4.90
CA PRO A 220 -10.19 -20.24 4.28
C PRO A 220 -9.97 -19.94 2.81
N GLN A 221 -8.77 -20.17 2.27
CA GLN A 221 -8.42 -19.83 0.89
C GLN A 221 -9.43 -20.45 -0.09
N ALA A 222 -10.35 -19.61 -0.61
CA ALA A 222 -11.15 -19.94 -1.77
C ALA A 222 -10.27 -19.77 -3.02
N THR A 223 -10.46 -20.62 -4.02
CA THR A 223 -9.83 -20.43 -5.33
C THR A 223 -10.28 -19.09 -5.93
N ALA A 224 -9.41 -18.42 -6.68
CA ALA A 224 -9.63 -17.06 -7.22
C ALA A 224 -10.98 -16.85 -7.96
N THR A 225 -11.65 -17.93 -8.35
CA THR A 225 -12.95 -17.93 -9.05
C THR A 225 -14.14 -17.77 -8.08
N GLU A 226 -14.01 -18.13 -6.80
CA GLU A 226 -15.09 -18.07 -5.80
C GLU A 226 -15.12 -16.76 -5.02
N ALA A 227 -14.01 -16.07 -4.94
CA ALA A 227 -13.86 -14.82 -4.16
C ALA A 227 -14.60 -13.60 -4.75
N ILE A 228 -15.24 -13.71 -5.92
CA ILE A 228 -15.88 -12.58 -6.64
C ILE A 228 -17.39 -12.50 -6.38
N SER A 229 -17.99 -13.42 -5.63
CA SER A 229 -19.45 -13.50 -5.46
C SER A 229 -20.08 -12.40 -4.58
N TRP A 230 -19.29 -11.60 -3.87
CA TRP A 230 -19.77 -10.52 -3.00
C TRP A 230 -19.83 -9.13 -3.67
N ALA A 231 -19.41 -9.02 -4.95
CA ALA A 231 -19.44 -7.76 -5.72
C ALA A 231 -20.68 -7.60 -6.62
N SER A 232 -21.72 -8.41 -6.40
CA SER A 232 -23.01 -8.35 -7.11
C SER A 232 -24.11 -7.74 -6.22
#